data_7702ca8af7393d41fd71b15e1d07f30b
#
_entry.id   7702ca8af7393d41fd71b15e1d07f30b
#
_cell.length_a   1.000
_cell.length_b   1.000
_cell.length_c   1.000
_cell.angle_alpha   90.00
_cell.angle_beta   90.00
_cell.angle_gamma   90.00
#
_symmetry.space_group_name_H-M   'P 1'
#
loop_
_entity.id
_entity.type
_entity.pdbx_description
1 polymer ?
#
loop_
_entity_poly.entity_id
_entity_poly.type
_entity_poly.pdbx_seq_one_letter_code
_entity_poly.pdbx_strand_id
1 'polypeptide(L)'
;MGVQGGFKMVEHINENDFVSKVVEFDGISVVDFWAEWCGPCKMIGPIFEEVAGELTNAKFVKANVDECPNLAGKYRVASIPTIMVFKDGAPVDTLVGFMPKDQLKNAIAKHL
;
A
#
# COMPACT_ATOMS: atom_id res chain seq x y z
N MET A 1 5.24 -16.32 -20.16
CA MET A 1 5.54 -15.87 -19.69
C MET A 1 5.50 -15.08 -19.32
N GLY A 2 5.42 -15.05 -19.12
CA GLY A 2 5.59 -14.33 -18.80
C GLY A 2 5.82 -13.66 -18.35
N VAL A 3 5.96 -13.21 -18.36
CA VAL A 3 6.31 -12.56 -17.85
C VAL A 3 6.49 -12.16 -17.06
N GLN A 4 6.69 -12.29 -16.80
CA GLN A 4 7.04 -11.79 -15.79
C GLN A 4 7.98 -10.85 -15.63
N GLY A 5 8.86 -10.79 -16.23
CA GLY A 5 9.97 -9.93 -16.13
C GLY A 5 9.63 -8.51 -15.90
N GLY A 6 8.92 -7.88 -16.70
CA GLY A 6 8.55 -6.49 -16.51
C GLY A 6 7.33 -6.25 -15.64
N PHE A 7 6.77 -7.32 -15.13
CA PHE A 7 5.55 -7.22 -14.35
C PHE A 7 5.80 -6.61 -12.98
N LYS A 8 5.02 -5.62 -12.60
CA LYS A 8 5.12 -4.98 -11.29
C LYS A 8 3.96 -5.40 -10.41
N MET A 9 4.27 -5.95 -9.24
CA MET A 9 3.26 -6.32 -8.27
C MET A 9 2.84 -5.14 -7.41
N VAL A 10 3.73 -4.14 -7.25
CA VAL A 10 3.45 -2.93 -6.50
C VAL A 10 3.59 -1.74 -7.44
N GLU A 11 2.54 -0.97 -7.57
CA GLU A 11 2.53 0.20 -8.45
C GLU A 11 2.68 1.47 -7.62
N HIS A 12 3.54 2.40 -8.09
CA HIS A 12 3.63 3.73 -7.50
C HIS A 12 2.55 4.59 -8.12
N ILE A 13 1.71 5.20 -7.28
CA ILE A 13 0.60 6.02 -7.76
C ILE A 13 0.78 7.47 -7.32
N ASN A 14 0.13 8.37 -8.03
CA ASN A 14 0.09 9.79 -7.68
C ASN A 14 -1.34 10.19 -7.31
N GLU A 15 -1.54 11.46 -6.96
CA GLU A 15 -2.87 11.93 -6.56
C GLU A 15 -3.90 11.79 -7.66
N ASN A 16 -3.48 11.95 -8.92
CA ASN A 16 -4.41 11.87 -10.06
C ASN A 16 -4.88 10.43 -10.31
N ASP A 17 -4.07 9.44 -9.93
CA ASP A 17 -4.38 8.03 -10.16
C ASP A 17 -5.21 7.42 -9.05
N PHE A 18 -5.25 8.05 -7.87
CA PHE A 18 -5.76 7.37 -6.68
C PHE A 18 -7.22 6.95 -6.82
N VAL A 19 -8.05 7.83 -7.36
CA VAL A 19 -9.48 7.50 -7.49
C VAL A 19 -9.66 6.29 -8.39
N SER A 20 -9.07 6.30 -9.58
CA SER A 20 -9.25 5.19 -10.52
C SER A 20 -8.60 3.90 -10.05
N LYS A 21 -7.48 4.00 -9.34
CA LYS A 21 -6.70 2.80 -8.99
C LYS A 21 -7.08 2.20 -7.65
N VAL A 22 -7.64 2.99 -6.73
CA VAL A 22 -7.98 2.53 -5.39
C VAL A 22 -9.46 2.70 -5.09
N VAL A 23 -9.98 3.92 -5.25
CA VAL A 23 -11.37 4.20 -4.86
C VAL A 23 -12.37 3.44 -5.73
N GLU A 24 -12.10 3.36 -7.03
CA GLU A 24 -13.00 2.68 -7.97
C GLU A 24 -12.66 1.21 -8.18
N PHE A 25 -11.67 0.70 -7.45
CA PHE A 25 -11.28 -0.69 -7.57
C PHE A 25 -12.17 -1.58 -6.72
N ASP A 26 -12.78 -2.59 -7.35
CA ASP A 26 -13.60 -3.57 -6.64
C ASP A 26 -12.69 -4.62 -6.01
N GLY A 27 -12.76 -4.75 -4.69
CA GLY A 27 -11.94 -5.69 -3.96
C GLY A 27 -11.01 -5.00 -2.98
N ILE A 28 -9.92 -5.67 -2.63
CA ILE A 28 -8.97 -5.19 -1.63
C ILE A 28 -7.81 -4.48 -2.30
N SER A 29 -7.55 -3.25 -1.87
CA SER A 29 -6.35 -2.49 -2.22
C SER A 29 -5.58 -2.18 -0.96
N VAL A 30 -4.26 -2.28 -1.02
CA VAL A 30 -3.38 -1.99 0.11
C VAL A 30 -2.45 -0.85 -0.31
N VAL A 31 -2.48 0.24 0.43
CA VAL A 31 -1.73 1.45 0.11
C VAL A 31 -0.64 1.68 1.15
N ASP A 32 0.60 1.75 0.71
CA ASP A 32 1.76 2.09 1.55
C ASP A 32 2.04 3.59 1.40
N PHE A 33 1.70 4.37 2.43
CA PHE A 33 2.07 5.78 2.48
C PHE A 33 3.48 5.88 3.05
N TRP A 34 4.40 6.45 2.25
CA TRP A 34 5.82 6.43 2.57
C TRP A 34 6.51 7.72 2.12
N ALA A 35 7.78 7.89 2.48
CA ALA A 35 8.62 8.98 1.98
C ALA A 35 10.06 8.50 1.88
N GLU A 36 10.84 9.14 0.99
CA GLU A 36 12.22 8.72 0.75
C GLU A 36 13.14 8.97 1.95
N TRP A 37 12.84 10.00 2.74
CA TRP A 37 13.64 10.34 3.92
C TRP A 37 13.32 9.48 5.13
N CYS A 38 12.35 8.61 5.04
CA CYS A 38 11.82 7.83 6.16
C CYS A 38 12.55 6.49 6.27
N GLY A 39 13.36 6.32 7.34
CA GLY A 39 14.08 5.08 7.57
C GLY A 39 13.20 3.84 7.70
N PRO A 40 12.18 3.86 8.60
CA PRO A 40 11.27 2.71 8.72
C PRO A 40 10.52 2.39 7.43
N CYS A 41 10.23 3.38 6.59
CA CYS A 41 9.60 3.14 5.30
C CYS A 41 10.51 2.32 4.39
N LYS A 42 11.81 2.59 4.41
CA LYS A 42 12.78 1.86 3.61
C LYS A 42 12.95 0.43 4.11
N MET A 43 12.73 0.20 5.40
CA MET A 43 12.81 -1.13 5.97
C MET A 43 11.58 -1.98 5.61
N ILE A 44 10.40 -1.37 5.62
CA ILE A 44 9.16 -2.13 5.33
C ILE A 44 8.92 -2.28 3.82
N GLY A 45 9.54 -1.43 2.99
CA GLY A 45 9.34 -1.47 1.55
C GLY A 45 9.54 -2.85 0.93
N PRO A 46 10.71 -3.48 1.12
CA PRO A 46 10.93 -4.83 0.59
C PRO A 46 9.95 -5.87 1.15
N ILE A 47 9.58 -5.73 2.42
CA ILE A 47 8.60 -6.61 3.07
C ILE A 47 7.25 -6.45 2.40
N PHE A 48 6.83 -5.21 2.14
CA PHE A 48 5.59 -4.91 1.46
C PHE A 48 5.54 -5.56 0.07
N GLU A 49 6.66 -5.51 -0.65
CA GLU A 49 6.73 -6.12 -1.97
C GLU A 49 6.68 -7.64 -1.90
N GLU A 50 7.30 -8.26 -0.89
CA GLU A 50 7.20 -9.70 -0.71
C GLU A 50 5.78 -10.13 -0.41
N VAL A 51 5.09 -9.38 0.46
CA VAL A 51 3.69 -9.68 0.79
C VAL A 51 2.80 -9.53 -0.45
N ALA A 52 3.06 -8.50 -1.27
CA ALA A 52 2.32 -8.32 -2.52
C ALA A 52 2.48 -9.52 -3.45
N GLY A 53 3.67 -10.12 -3.49
CA GLY A 53 3.91 -11.30 -4.30
C GLY A 53 3.22 -12.55 -3.77
N GLU A 54 2.87 -12.57 -2.49
CA GLU A 54 2.23 -13.73 -1.86
C GLU A 54 0.72 -13.61 -1.77
N LEU A 55 0.19 -12.38 -1.66
CA LEU A 55 -1.24 -12.14 -1.56
C LEU A 55 -1.76 -11.58 -2.88
N THR A 56 -1.84 -12.44 -3.88
CA THR A 56 -2.12 -12.04 -5.26
C THR A 56 -3.59 -11.70 -5.52
N ASN A 57 -4.45 -11.91 -4.54
CA ASN A 57 -5.87 -11.53 -4.64
C ASN A 57 -6.17 -10.15 -4.05
N ALA A 58 -5.13 -9.34 -3.85
CA ALA A 58 -5.26 -7.95 -3.46
C ALA A 58 -4.35 -7.09 -4.35
N LYS A 59 -4.69 -5.83 -4.48
CA LYS A 59 -3.89 -4.86 -5.23
C LYS A 59 -3.00 -4.11 -4.25
N PHE A 60 -1.72 -3.95 -4.59
CA PHE A 60 -0.75 -3.28 -3.73
C PHE A 60 -0.20 -2.06 -4.45
N VAL A 61 -0.29 -0.89 -3.83
CA VAL A 61 0.21 0.37 -4.39
C VAL A 61 0.97 1.16 -3.34
N LYS A 62 1.80 2.10 -3.79
CA LYS A 62 2.57 2.98 -2.91
C LYS A 62 2.28 4.43 -3.26
N ALA A 63 2.10 5.26 -2.23
CA ALA A 63 1.88 6.68 -2.39
C ALA A 63 2.92 7.45 -1.57
N ASN A 64 3.78 8.20 -2.25
CA ASN A 64 4.79 9.03 -1.59
C ASN A 64 4.08 10.26 -1.03
N VAL A 65 4.11 10.44 0.29
CA VAL A 65 3.37 11.53 0.93
C VAL A 65 3.86 12.91 0.52
N ASP A 66 5.13 13.03 0.13
CA ASP A 66 5.67 14.31 -0.33
C ASP A 66 5.11 14.68 -1.71
N GLU A 67 4.75 13.69 -2.52
CA GLU A 67 4.15 13.88 -3.83
C GLU A 67 2.63 13.86 -3.77
N CYS A 68 2.06 13.32 -2.69
CA CYS A 68 0.62 13.15 -2.52
C CYS A 68 0.13 13.77 -1.21
N PRO A 69 0.42 15.08 -0.98
CA PRO A 69 0.08 15.69 0.32
C PRO A 69 -1.43 15.75 0.58
N ASN A 70 -2.23 15.90 -0.48
CA ASN A 70 -3.68 15.96 -0.31
C ASN A 70 -4.27 14.61 0.07
N LEU A 71 -3.72 13.52 -0.48
CA LEU A 71 -4.13 12.17 -0.09
C LEU A 71 -3.79 11.90 1.36
N ALA A 72 -2.55 12.22 1.75
CA ALA A 72 -2.12 12.01 3.13
C ALA A 72 -3.02 12.77 4.10
N GLY A 73 -3.37 14.01 3.75
CA GLY A 73 -4.28 14.81 4.57
C GLY A 73 -5.68 14.24 4.63
N LYS A 74 -6.21 13.80 3.49
CA LYS A 74 -7.55 13.24 3.40
C LYS A 74 -7.72 12.02 4.28
N TYR A 75 -6.74 11.13 4.28
CA TYR A 75 -6.80 9.89 5.04
C TYR A 75 -6.10 10.00 6.40
N ARG A 76 -5.73 11.23 6.79
CA ARG A 76 -5.19 11.53 8.12
C ARG A 76 -3.92 10.72 8.43
N VAL A 77 -3.04 10.65 7.46
CA VAL A 77 -1.75 9.98 7.64
C VAL A 77 -0.84 10.92 8.44
N ALA A 78 -0.69 10.64 9.73
CA ALA A 78 0.10 11.47 10.63
C ALA A 78 1.52 10.95 10.82
N SER A 79 1.72 9.66 10.63
CA SER A 79 3.03 9.01 10.79
C SER A 79 3.26 8.08 9.61
N ILE A 80 4.51 7.88 9.21
CA ILE A 80 4.85 6.96 8.14
C ILE A 80 5.91 5.97 8.60
N PRO A 81 5.90 4.74 8.08
CA PRO A 81 4.94 4.24 7.10
C PRO A 81 3.54 4.05 7.70
N THR A 82 2.53 4.30 6.91
CA THR A 82 1.17 3.91 7.23
C THR A 82 0.68 3.04 6.07
N ILE A 83 0.28 1.82 6.40
CA ILE A 83 -0.26 0.91 5.41
C ILE A 83 -1.76 0.81 5.65
N MET A 84 -2.54 1.21 4.66
CA MET A 84 -3.99 1.29 4.78
C MET A 84 -4.65 0.29 3.85
N VAL A 85 -5.57 -0.49 4.38
CA VAL A 85 -6.31 -1.48 3.62
C VAL A 85 -7.65 -0.89 3.22
N PHE A 86 -7.95 -0.94 1.93
CA PHE A 86 -9.22 -0.47 1.36
C PHE A 86 -10.00 -1.66 0.85
N LYS A 87 -11.31 -1.62 1.08
CA LYS A 87 -12.22 -2.61 0.50
C LYS A 87 -13.28 -1.85 -0.30
N ASP A 88 -13.33 -2.14 -1.60
CA ASP A 88 -14.26 -1.47 -2.53
C ASP A 88 -14.18 0.05 -2.40
N GLY A 89 -12.96 0.55 -2.26
CA GLY A 89 -12.68 1.97 -2.22
C GLY A 89 -12.77 2.64 -0.86
N ALA A 90 -13.16 1.93 0.19
CA ALA A 90 -13.29 2.50 1.53
C ALA A 90 -12.24 1.90 2.47
N PRO A 91 -11.58 2.72 3.31
CA PRO A 91 -10.58 2.18 4.25
C PRO A 91 -11.25 1.31 5.31
N VAL A 92 -10.67 0.12 5.53
CA VAL A 92 -11.16 -0.83 6.52
C VAL A 92 -10.13 -1.15 7.60
N ASP A 93 -8.85 -0.79 7.38
CA ASP A 93 -7.81 -1.02 8.39
C ASP A 93 -6.65 -0.06 8.17
N THR A 94 -5.98 0.31 9.25
CA THR A 94 -4.83 1.22 9.22
C THR A 94 -3.73 0.63 10.08
N LEU A 95 -2.56 0.39 9.47
CA LEU A 95 -1.41 -0.20 10.13
C LEU A 95 -0.30 0.84 10.14
N VAL A 96 0.11 1.29 11.32
CA VAL A 96 1.09 2.38 11.47
C VAL A 96 2.43 1.83 11.95
N GLY A 97 3.50 2.24 11.26
CA GLY A 97 4.87 1.92 11.65
C GLY A 97 5.38 0.63 11.04
N PHE A 98 6.65 0.35 11.32
CA PHE A 98 7.30 -0.86 10.85
C PHE A 98 6.70 -2.09 11.55
N MET A 99 6.57 -3.18 10.81
CA MET A 99 6.26 -4.49 11.37
C MET A 99 6.92 -5.58 10.53
N PRO A 100 7.22 -6.74 11.14
CA PRO A 100 7.81 -7.87 10.41
C PRO A 100 6.83 -8.43 9.38
N LYS A 101 7.36 -9.18 8.42
CA LYS A 101 6.59 -9.70 7.30
C LYS A 101 5.36 -10.49 7.72
N ASP A 102 5.51 -11.43 8.65
CA ASP A 102 4.38 -12.29 9.04
C ASP A 102 3.25 -11.48 9.67
N GLN A 103 3.61 -10.49 10.46
CA GLN A 103 2.62 -9.61 11.08
C GLN A 103 1.88 -8.80 10.03
N LEU A 104 2.60 -8.23 9.08
CA LEU A 104 2.00 -7.45 8.00
C LEU A 104 1.10 -8.33 7.14
N LYS A 105 1.61 -9.48 6.72
CA LYS A 105 0.86 -10.40 5.88
C LYS A 105 -0.43 -10.84 6.55
N ASN A 106 -0.35 -11.23 7.81
CA ASN A 106 -1.53 -11.69 8.55
C ASN A 106 -2.56 -10.58 8.73
N ALA A 107 -2.10 -9.36 8.99
CA ALA A 107 -3.01 -8.22 9.16
C ALA A 107 -3.78 -7.91 7.88
N ILE A 108 -3.15 -8.08 6.71
CA ILE A 108 -3.80 -7.86 5.42
C ILE A 108 -4.68 -9.06 5.06
N ALA A 109 -4.16 -10.27 5.25
CA ALA A 109 -4.84 -11.50 4.82
C ALA A 109 -6.20 -11.67 5.48
N LYS A 110 -6.38 -11.17 6.68
CA LYS A 110 -7.67 -11.32 7.36
C LYS A 110 -8.81 -10.57 6.67
N HIS A 111 -8.49 -9.68 5.73
CA HIS A 111 -9.48 -8.95 4.95
C HIS A 111 -9.77 -9.61 3.61
N LEU A 112 -9.04 -10.68 3.26
CA LEU A 112 -9.18 -11.35 1.97
C LEU A 112 -10.19 -12.49 1.95
#